data_b7723836814082dd33623c8f045a57a3
#
_entry.id   b7723836814082dd33623c8f045a57a3
#
_cell.length_a   1.000
_cell.length_b   1.000
_cell.length_c   1.000
_cell.angle_alpha   90.00
_cell.angle_beta   90.00
_cell.angle_gamma   90.00
#
_symmetry.space_group_name_H-M   'P 1'
#
loop_
_entity.id
_entity.type
_entity.pdbx_description
1 polymer ?
#
loop_
_entity_poly.entity_id
_entity_poly.type
_entity_poly.pdbx_seq_one_letter_code
_entity_poly.pdbx_strand_id
1 'polypeptide(L)'
;MKIRQIEIKDFGSIKNKTLKFTSGLNALYDEKEQMREEVRTFIEKMLFGNAEFPYAGVLWFESGGRNYRLTRDLHRETPYSELLCETSGELMDADRISDSKVAQGISESVFENAICIAPLKGNTGSEIVREVQRQIAGFQWSADRTVDLRRTSQRLKMTRKGYQVQVERRKKADKLEKGKVST
;
A
#
# COMPACT_ATOMS: atom_id res chain seq x y z
N MET A 1 -11.32 5.00 8.51
CA MET A 1 -11.08 5.87 7.33
C MET A 1 -12.39 6.12 6.60
N LYS A 2 -12.64 7.35 6.12
CA LYS A 2 -13.84 7.75 5.40
C LYS A 2 -13.45 8.55 4.16
N ILE A 3 -13.77 8.06 2.97
CA ILE A 3 -13.51 8.78 1.71
C ILE A 3 -14.52 9.92 1.59
N ARG A 4 -14.05 11.11 1.24
CA ARG A 4 -14.87 12.32 1.08
C ARG A 4 -15.03 12.72 -0.38
N GLN A 5 -13.96 12.57 -1.16
CA GLN A 5 -13.96 12.91 -2.58
C GLN A 5 -12.88 12.12 -3.29
N ILE A 6 -13.14 11.77 -4.53
CA ILE A 6 -12.13 11.28 -5.47
C ILE A 6 -12.17 12.14 -6.73
N GLU A 7 -11.00 12.39 -7.29
CA GLU A 7 -10.82 13.01 -8.60
C GLU A 7 -9.97 12.06 -9.43
N ILE A 8 -10.58 11.43 -10.41
CA ILE A 8 -9.91 10.55 -11.36
C ILE A 8 -9.55 11.41 -12.56
N LYS A 9 -8.27 11.72 -12.72
CA LYS A 9 -7.77 12.45 -13.89
C LYS A 9 -7.63 11.51 -15.07
N ASP A 10 -7.05 10.36 -14.84
CA ASP A 10 -6.85 9.29 -15.81
C ASP A 10 -6.78 7.93 -15.11
N PHE A 11 -7.71 7.03 -15.41
CA PHE A 11 -7.71 5.65 -14.93
C PHE A 11 -8.60 4.78 -15.83
N GLY A 12 -7.99 3.87 -16.59
CA GLY A 12 -8.72 3.00 -17.51
C GLY A 12 -9.56 3.79 -18.51
N SER A 13 -10.87 3.56 -18.49
CA SER A 13 -11.81 4.30 -19.34
C SER A 13 -12.25 5.65 -18.75
N ILE A 14 -11.97 5.91 -17.47
CA ILE A 14 -12.42 7.10 -16.76
C ILE A 14 -11.41 8.23 -16.94
N LYS A 15 -11.89 9.36 -17.45
CA LYS A 15 -11.11 10.59 -17.60
C LYS A 15 -11.84 11.76 -16.96
N ASN A 16 -11.11 12.58 -16.19
CA ASN A 16 -11.59 13.85 -15.61
C ASN A 16 -12.92 13.72 -14.87
N LYS A 17 -13.05 12.71 -14.00
CA LYS A 17 -14.26 12.44 -13.21
C LYS A 17 -14.05 12.78 -11.75
N THR A 18 -14.97 13.56 -11.19
CA THR A 18 -14.98 13.86 -9.74
C THR A 18 -16.23 13.25 -9.11
N LEU A 19 -16.04 12.50 -8.03
CA LEU A 19 -17.09 11.93 -7.21
C LEU A 19 -16.96 12.45 -5.78
N LYS A 20 -18.05 13.01 -5.23
CA LYS A 20 -18.12 13.47 -3.85
C LYS A 20 -19.02 12.54 -3.05
N PHE A 21 -18.59 12.22 -1.85
CA PHE A 21 -19.30 11.32 -0.94
C PHE A 21 -19.83 12.08 0.27
N THR A 22 -21.07 11.77 0.64
CA THR A 22 -21.72 12.30 1.83
C THR A 22 -21.51 11.38 3.03
N SER A 23 -21.94 11.83 4.22
CA SER A 23 -22.02 10.94 5.37
C SER A 23 -23.21 10.00 5.22
N GLY A 24 -23.01 8.70 5.17
CA GLY A 24 -24.05 7.70 5.03
C GLY A 24 -23.94 6.93 3.71
N LEU A 25 -25.07 6.42 3.22
CA LEU A 25 -25.11 5.62 2.01
C LEU A 25 -24.91 6.50 0.77
N ASN A 26 -23.97 6.11 -0.08
CA ASN A 26 -23.74 6.68 -1.39
C ASN A 26 -23.95 5.60 -2.43
N ALA A 27 -24.76 5.87 -3.44
CA ALA A 27 -25.02 4.95 -4.55
C ALA A 27 -24.39 5.50 -5.84
N LEU A 28 -23.59 4.67 -6.50
CA LEU A 28 -23.05 4.93 -7.82
C LEU A 28 -23.74 3.98 -8.80
N TYR A 29 -24.49 4.56 -9.72
CA TYR A 29 -25.15 3.81 -10.78
C TYR A 29 -24.35 3.93 -12.08
N ASP A 30 -24.16 2.81 -12.75
CA ASP A 30 -23.56 2.72 -14.07
C ASP A 30 -24.21 1.59 -14.86
N GLU A 31 -24.69 1.90 -16.06
CA GLU A 31 -25.37 0.92 -16.92
C GLU A 31 -24.47 -0.23 -17.35
N LYS A 32 -23.16 0.02 -17.52
CA LYS A 32 -22.17 -0.94 -18.00
C LYS A 32 -21.38 -1.64 -16.90
N GLU A 33 -21.66 -1.38 -15.64
CA GLU A 33 -20.91 -1.88 -14.46
C GLU A 33 -19.39 -1.58 -14.48
N GLN A 34 -18.83 -1.21 -15.62
CA GLN A 34 -17.40 -1.00 -15.81
C GLN A 34 -16.89 0.17 -14.97
N MET A 35 -17.59 1.30 -14.97
CA MET A 35 -17.19 2.48 -14.19
C MET A 35 -17.16 2.17 -12.69
N ARG A 36 -18.08 1.35 -12.19
CA ARG A 36 -18.12 0.94 -10.78
C ARG A 36 -16.86 0.16 -10.39
N GLU A 37 -16.47 -0.82 -11.21
CA GLU A 37 -15.26 -1.61 -10.98
C GLU A 37 -14.00 -0.76 -11.12
N GLU A 38 -13.94 0.13 -12.11
CA GLU A 38 -12.80 1.03 -12.28
C GLU A 38 -12.66 2.01 -11.11
N VAL A 39 -13.77 2.58 -10.59
CA VAL A 39 -13.74 3.45 -9.40
C VAL A 39 -13.24 2.69 -8.17
N ARG A 40 -13.71 1.46 -7.96
CA ARG A 40 -13.26 0.59 -6.88
C ARG A 40 -11.76 0.33 -6.96
N THR A 41 -11.30 -0.10 -8.13
CA THR A 41 -9.89 -0.40 -8.38
C THR A 41 -9.03 0.87 -8.28
N PHE A 42 -9.53 2.02 -8.74
CA PHE A 42 -8.84 3.30 -8.58
C PHE A 42 -8.58 3.62 -7.09
N ILE A 43 -9.60 3.48 -6.23
CA ILE A 43 -9.44 3.73 -4.80
C ILE A 43 -8.37 2.81 -4.19
N GLU A 44 -8.40 1.53 -4.55
CA GLU A 44 -7.43 0.52 -4.12
C GLU A 44 -6.00 0.91 -4.55
N LYS A 45 -5.81 1.23 -5.84
CA LYS A 45 -4.49 1.62 -6.38
C LYS A 45 -4.00 2.96 -5.81
N MET A 46 -4.90 3.90 -5.55
CA MET A 46 -4.55 5.13 -4.84
C MET A 46 -4.00 4.83 -3.43
N LEU A 47 -4.63 3.93 -2.69
CA LEU A 47 -4.24 3.62 -1.31
C LEU A 47 -2.97 2.77 -1.22
N PHE A 48 -2.82 1.77 -2.08
CA PHE A 48 -1.76 0.75 -1.96
C PHE A 48 -0.65 0.86 -3.01
N GLY A 49 -0.84 1.65 -4.07
CA GLY A 49 0.22 2.01 -5.01
C GLY A 49 0.59 0.97 -6.07
N ASN A 50 -0.05 -0.19 -6.08
CA ASN A 50 0.27 -1.28 -6.99
C ASN A 50 -0.58 -1.21 -8.26
N ALA A 51 -0.11 -0.54 -9.31
CA ALA A 51 -0.77 -0.57 -10.61
C ALA A 51 0.19 -1.05 -11.70
N GLU A 52 -0.34 -1.84 -12.61
CA GLU A 52 0.38 -2.36 -13.79
C GLU A 52 0.44 -1.33 -14.93
N PHE A 53 -0.36 -0.28 -14.83
CA PHE A 53 -0.44 0.80 -15.82
C PHE A 53 -0.43 2.18 -15.15
N PRO A 54 0.03 3.23 -15.86
CA PRO A 54 0.06 4.57 -15.32
C PRO A 54 -1.35 5.11 -15.08
N TYR A 55 -1.52 5.88 -14.00
CA TYR A 55 -2.76 6.54 -13.64
C TYR A 55 -2.50 7.87 -12.93
N ALA A 56 -3.50 8.73 -12.87
CA ALA A 56 -3.43 10.00 -12.17
C ALA A 56 -4.75 10.35 -11.48
N GLY A 57 -4.63 10.89 -10.27
CA GLY A 57 -5.79 11.38 -9.54
C GLY A 57 -5.49 11.85 -8.12
N VAL A 58 -6.57 12.18 -7.41
CA VAL A 58 -6.53 12.68 -6.04
C VAL A 58 -7.61 12.01 -5.22
N LEU A 59 -7.27 11.62 -4.00
CA LEU A 59 -8.18 11.02 -3.03
C LEU A 59 -8.18 11.86 -1.76
N TRP A 60 -9.35 12.37 -1.37
CA TRP A 60 -9.56 13.05 -0.09
C TRP A 60 -10.29 12.13 0.87
N PHE A 61 -9.73 11.96 2.05
CA PHE A 61 -10.32 11.11 3.08
C PHE A 61 -10.05 11.63 4.49
N GLU A 62 -10.86 11.17 5.42
CA GLU A 62 -10.71 11.39 6.85
C GLU A 62 -10.24 10.10 7.53
N SER A 63 -9.27 10.20 8.42
CA SER A 63 -8.81 9.08 9.24
C SER A 63 -8.32 9.60 10.59
N GLY A 64 -8.74 8.96 11.69
CA GLY A 64 -8.36 9.37 13.03
C GLY A 64 -8.73 10.83 13.37
N GLY A 65 -9.83 11.35 12.83
CA GLY A 65 -10.27 12.73 13.04
C GLY A 65 -9.45 13.79 12.28
N ARG A 66 -8.58 13.38 11.34
CA ARG A 66 -7.79 14.28 10.50
C ARG A 66 -8.14 14.11 9.04
N ASN A 67 -8.03 15.19 8.27
CA ASN A 67 -8.26 15.21 6.83
C ASN A 67 -6.95 15.03 6.08
N TYR A 68 -6.99 14.19 5.05
CA TYR A 68 -5.85 13.86 4.21
C TYR A 68 -6.18 14.02 2.75
N ARG A 69 -5.17 14.42 1.97
CA ARG A 69 -5.21 14.45 0.52
C ARG A 69 -4.05 13.61 -0.02
N LEU A 70 -4.38 12.55 -0.76
CA LEU A 70 -3.43 11.70 -1.44
C LEU A 70 -3.47 12.03 -2.92
N THR A 71 -2.34 12.45 -3.48
CA THR A 71 -2.17 12.73 -4.91
C THR A 71 -1.21 11.72 -5.50
N ARG A 72 -1.58 11.10 -6.62
CA ARG A 72 -0.70 10.26 -7.43
C ARG A 72 -0.80 10.63 -8.90
N ASP A 73 0.35 10.72 -9.58
CA ASP A 73 0.45 10.93 -11.01
C ASP A 73 1.62 10.11 -11.56
N LEU A 74 1.28 8.95 -12.12
CA LEU A 74 2.23 7.98 -12.63
C LEU A 74 2.45 8.11 -14.15
N HIS A 75 1.84 9.10 -14.80
CA HIS A 75 2.09 9.41 -16.21
C HIS A 75 3.37 10.22 -16.43
N ARG A 76 3.93 10.80 -15.38
CA ARG A 76 5.15 11.61 -15.44
C ARG A 76 6.37 10.73 -15.65
N GLU A 77 7.40 11.26 -16.28
CA GLU A 77 8.72 10.60 -16.37
C GLU A 77 9.25 10.21 -14.97
N THR A 78 9.05 11.09 -13.98
CA THR A 78 9.27 10.77 -12.57
C THR A 78 7.90 10.63 -11.91
N PRO A 79 7.50 9.41 -11.48
CA PRO A 79 6.25 9.19 -10.79
C PRO A 79 6.10 10.10 -9.57
N TYR A 80 4.97 10.75 -9.45
CA TYR A 80 4.68 11.66 -8.34
C TYR A 80 3.64 11.05 -7.41
N SER A 81 3.99 10.99 -6.12
CA SER A 81 3.08 10.55 -5.06
C SER A 81 3.25 11.45 -3.84
N GLU A 82 2.17 12.02 -3.35
CA GLU A 82 2.16 12.92 -2.19
C GLU A 82 0.98 12.63 -1.27
N LEU A 83 1.23 12.51 0.02
CA LEU A 83 0.22 12.46 1.06
C LEU A 83 0.34 13.70 1.95
N LEU A 84 -0.64 14.56 1.90
CA LEU A 84 -0.74 15.76 2.72
C LEU A 84 -1.78 15.56 3.83
N CYS A 85 -1.42 15.77 5.08
CA CYS A 85 -2.37 15.96 6.16
C CYS A 85 -2.88 17.41 6.11
N GLU A 86 -4.08 17.65 5.57
CA GLU A 86 -4.65 18.99 5.45
C GLU A 86 -4.94 19.65 6.82
N THR A 87 -5.09 18.85 7.86
CA THR A 87 -5.33 19.34 9.23
C THR A 87 -4.09 19.94 9.87
N SER A 88 -2.90 19.35 9.63
CA SER A 88 -1.63 19.80 10.23
C SER A 88 -0.68 20.46 9.22
N GLY A 89 -0.94 20.37 7.92
CA GLY A 89 -0.03 20.82 6.87
C GLY A 89 1.19 19.89 6.68
N GLU A 90 1.21 18.72 7.31
CA GLU A 90 2.34 17.79 7.27
C GLU A 90 2.32 16.98 5.98
N LEU A 91 3.47 16.95 5.30
CA LEU A 91 3.72 16.07 4.16
C LEU A 91 4.25 14.73 4.65
N MET A 92 3.68 13.65 4.12
CA MET A 92 3.99 12.28 4.47
C MET A 92 4.35 11.48 3.22
N ASP A 93 5.08 10.39 3.41
CA ASP A 93 5.38 9.44 2.34
C ASP A 93 4.11 8.68 1.93
N ALA A 94 3.65 8.90 0.71
CA ALA A 94 2.44 8.29 0.17
C ALA A 94 2.55 6.77 -0.02
N ASP A 95 3.77 6.24 -0.22
CA ASP A 95 3.99 4.80 -0.40
C ASP A 95 3.96 4.03 0.92
N ARG A 96 3.98 4.76 2.03
CA ARG A 96 3.87 4.21 3.38
C ARG A 96 2.49 4.39 4.00
N ILE A 97 1.48 4.70 3.21
CA ILE A 97 0.12 4.93 3.72
C ILE A 97 -0.43 3.69 4.43
N SER A 98 -0.20 2.50 3.90
CA SER A 98 -0.63 1.22 4.47
C SER A 98 0.08 0.89 5.79
N ASP A 99 1.29 1.41 5.99
CA ASP A 99 2.11 1.19 7.19
C ASP A 99 1.88 2.26 8.27
N SER A 100 1.21 3.34 7.89
CA SER A 100 1.01 4.50 8.75
C SER A 100 -0.25 4.37 9.61
N LYS A 101 -0.31 5.16 10.69
CA LYS A 101 -1.53 5.35 11.47
C LYS A 101 -2.69 5.92 10.63
N VAL A 102 -2.39 6.45 9.44
CA VAL A 102 -3.35 7.03 8.51
C VAL A 102 -4.31 5.97 7.99
N ALA A 103 -3.81 4.82 7.54
CA ALA A 103 -4.66 3.70 7.10
C ALA A 103 -5.20 2.86 8.27
N GLN A 104 -4.85 3.19 9.52
CA GLN A 104 -5.29 2.48 10.72
C GLN A 104 -4.95 0.96 10.69
N GLY A 105 -3.86 0.59 10.01
CA GLY A 105 -3.45 -0.80 9.85
C GLY A 105 -4.26 -1.61 8.84
N ILE A 106 -5.04 -0.95 7.99
CA ILE A 106 -5.76 -1.62 6.90
C ILE A 106 -4.74 -2.03 5.85
N SER A 107 -4.57 -3.34 5.66
CA SER A 107 -3.79 -3.88 4.55
C SER A 107 -4.63 -3.99 3.27
N GLU A 108 -3.97 -4.13 2.13
CA GLU A 108 -4.63 -4.33 0.83
C GLU A 108 -5.61 -5.50 0.88
N SER A 109 -5.19 -6.65 1.46
CA SER A 109 -6.05 -7.82 1.60
C SER A 109 -7.27 -7.61 2.50
N VAL A 110 -7.14 -6.82 3.57
CA VAL A 110 -8.29 -6.44 4.40
C VAL A 110 -9.22 -5.49 3.66
N PHE A 111 -8.66 -4.54 2.89
CA PHE A 111 -9.47 -3.64 2.08
C PHE A 111 -10.29 -4.40 1.04
N GLU A 112 -9.67 -5.29 0.27
CA GLU A 112 -10.33 -6.07 -0.78
C GLU A 112 -11.43 -7.01 -0.24
N ASN A 113 -11.19 -7.62 0.92
CA ASN A 113 -12.02 -8.71 1.40
C ASN A 113 -13.04 -8.31 2.47
N ALA A 114 -12.80 -7.23 3.19
CA ALA A 114 -13.65 -6.82 4.30
C ALA A 114 -14.28 -5.43 4.14
N ILE A 115 -13.62 -4.54 3.38
CA ILE A 115 -14.08 -3.16 3.20
C ILE A 115 -14.70 -3.01 1.81
N CYS A 116 -14.04 -3.51 0.79
CA CYS A 116 -14.47 -3.44 -0.59
C CYS A 116 -15.14 -4.76 -1.01
N ILE A 117 -16.40 -4.93 -0.61
CA ILE A 117 -17.15 -6.16 -0.91
C ILE A 117 -17.43 -6.20 -2.41
N ALA A 118 -16.62 -6.96 -3.14
CA ALA A 118 -16.90 -7.32 -4.54
C ALA A 118 -17.93 -8.48 -4.59
N PRO A 119 -18.63 -8.67 -5.71
CA PRO A 119 -19.42 -9.88 -5.92
C PRO A 119 -18.56 -11.11 -5.64
N LEU A 120 -19.05 -12.02 -4.82
CA LEU A 120 -18.35 -13.19 -4.28
C LEU A 120 -17.55 -13.94 -5.36
N LYS A 121 -16.25 -13.70 -5.44
CA LYS A 121 -15.29 -14.56 -6.11
C LYS A 121 -14.77 -15.54 -5.07
N GLY A 122 -15.02 -16.83 -5.27
CA GLY A 122 -14.99 -17.90 -4.31
C GLY A 122 -13.68 -18.30 -3.60
N ASN A 123 -12.72 -17.38 -3.39
CA ASN A 123 -11.43 -17.71 -2.75
C ASN A 123 -11.06 -16.80 -1.56
N THR A 124 -12.01 -16.12 -0.99
CA THR A 124 -11.80 -15.04 -0.02
C THR A 124 -11.38 -15.49 1.38
N GLY A 125 -11.66 -16.75 1.76
CA GLY A 125 -11.52 -17.19 3.16
C GLY A 125 -10.08 -17.35 3.67
N SER A 126 -9.17 -17.85 2.85
CA SER A 126 -7.82 -18.20 3.32
C SER A 126 -6.91 -16.98 3.53
N GLU A 127 -7.11 -15.92 2.76
CA GLU A 127 -6.30 -14.69 2.89
C GLU A 127 -6.71 -13.84 4.08
N ILE A 128 -8.02 -13.73 4.34
CA ILE A 128 -8.53 -13.08 5.55
C ILE A 128 -8.04 -13.81 6.80
N VAL A 129 -8.13 -15.14 6.82
CA VAL A 129 -7.67 -15.95 7.95
C VAL A 129 -6.17 -15.73 8.20
N ARG A 130 -5.34 -15.71 7.15
CA ARG A 130 -3.89 -15.43 7.28
C ARG A 130 -3.63 -14.03 7.81
N GLU A 131 -4.38 -13.03 7.34
CA GLU A 131 -4.22 -11.65 7.79
C GLU A 131 -4.63 -11.49 9.27
N VAL A 132 -5.77 -12.07 9.66
CA VAL A 132 -6.22 -12.09 11.05
C VAL A 132 -5.21 -12.82 11.94
N GLN A 133 -4.71 -13.98 11.52
CA GLN A 133 -3.66 -14.71 12.25
C GLN A 133 -2.38 -13.89 12.39
N ARG A 134 -1.99 -13.15 11.36
CA ARG A 134 -0.82 -12.27 11.39
C ARG A 134 -1.01 -11.13 12.40
N GLN A 135 -2.19 -10.51 12.43
CA GLN A 135 -2.48 -9.43 13.38
C GLN A 135 -2.54 -9.94 14.80
N ILE A 136 -3.16 -11.12 15.05
CA ILE A 136 -3.20 -11.73 16.35
C ILE A 136 -1.79 -12.10 16.82
N ALA A 137 -0.95 -12.68 15.96
CA ALA A 137 0.44 -12.98 16.29
C ALA A 137 1.23 -11.72 16.66
N GLY A 138 1.02 -10.62 15.92
CA GLY A 138 1.60 -9.31 16.25
C GLY A 138 1.17 -8.81 17.63
N PHE A 139 -0.08 -9.03 18.00
CA PHE A 139 -0.64 -8.66 19.31
C PHE A 139 -0.10 -9.48 20.48
N GLN A 140 0.13 -10.78 20.26
CA GLN A 140 0.61 -11.68 21.31
C GLN A 140 2.07 -11.46 21.68
N TRP A 141 2.90 -10.94 20.76
CA TRP A 141 4.34 -10.80 20.93
C TRP A 141 4.80 -9.39 21.25
N SER A 142 4.00 -8.38 21.02
CA SER A 142 4.32 -7.01 21.42
C SER A 142 3.07 -6.29 21.90
N ALA A 143 3.12 -5.79 23.12
CA ALA A 143 2.11 -4.85 23.62
C ALA A 143 2.10 -3.52 22.83
N ASP A 144 3.10 -3.32 21.99
CA ASP A 144 3.24 -2.15 21.13
C ASP A 144 2.77 -2.46 19.71
N ARG A 145 1.64 -1.88 19.31
CA ARG A 145 1.05 -1.97 17.97
C ARG A 145 1.95 -1.43 16.86
N THR A 146 3.07 -0.79 17.19
CA THR A 146 3.99 -0.20 16.21
C THR A 146 5.00 -1.21 15.69
N VAL A 147 5.13 -2.38 16.30
CA VAL A 147 6.11 -3.41 15.90
C VAL A 147 5.52 -4.32 14.84
N ASP A 148 5.90 -4.11 13.58
CA ASP A 148 5.58 -5.03 12.48
C ASP A 148 6.62 -6.16 12.40
N LEU A 149 6.25 -7.34 12.93
CA LEU A 149 7.10 -8.54 12.94
C LEU A 149 7.47 -9.01 11.52
N ARG A 150 6.57 -8.82 10.53
CA ARG A 150 6.86 -9.17 9.13
C ARG A 150 7.96 -8.28 8.57
N ARG A 151 7.87 -6.99 8.83
CA ARG A 151 8.87 -5.99 8.39
C ARG A 151 10.22 -6.22 9.07
N THR A 152 10.19 -6.51 10.36
CA THR A 152 11.39 -6.88 11.13
C THR A 152 12.00 -8.17 10.59
N SER A 153 11.21 -9.19 10.32
CA SER A 153 11.67 -10.46 9.72
C SER A 153 12.21 -10.25 8.30
N GLN A 154 11.59 -9.41 7.48
CA GLN A 154 12.11 -9.07 6.14
C GLN A 154 13.44 -8.31 6.23
N ARG A 155 13.55 -7.33 7.11
CA ARG A 155 14.81 -6.61 7.36
C ARG A 155 15.91 -7.55 7.81
N LEU A 156 15.64 -8.45 8.75
CA LEU A 156 16.58 -9.47 9.20
C LEU A 156 17.02 -10.39 8.07
N LYS A 157 16.10 -10.84 7.20
CA LYS A 157 16.43 -11.66 6.02
C LYS A 157 17.31 -10.89 5.01
N MET A 158 17.02 -9.62 4.78
CA MET A 158 17.84 -8.76 3.90
C MET A 158 19.23 -8.54 4.48
N THR A 159 19.33 -8.23 5.76
CA THR A 159 20.61 -8.06 6.46
C THR A 159 21.41 -9.35 6.44
N ARG A 160 20.79 -10.50 6.71
CA ARG A 160 21.44 -11.82 6.62
C ARG A 160 22.00 -12.11 5.22
N LYS A 161 21.22 -11.84 4.17
CA LYS A 161 21.71 -11.98 2.78
C LYS A 161 22.90 -11.06 2.51
N GLY A 162 22.85 -9.82 2.96
CA GLY A 162 23.96 -8.87 2.83
C GLY A 162 25.24 -9.38 3.50
N TYR A 163 25.14 -9.90 4.71
CA TYR A 163 26.29 -10.51 5.41
C TYR A 163 26.83 -11.75 4.69
N GLN A 164 25.96 -12.63 4.17
CA GLN A 164 26.40 -13.80 3.42
C GLN A 164 27.20 -13.41 2.17
N VAL A 165 26.75 -12.42 1.41
CA VAL A 165 27.48 -11.91 0.25
C VAL A 165 28.83 -11.32 0.63
N GLN A 166 28.91 -10.59 1.75
CA GLN A 166 30.18 -10.05 2.24
C GLN A 166 31.16 -11.14 2.66
N VAL A 167 30.68 -12.18 3.36
CA VAL A 167 31.49 -13.33 3.77
C VAL A 167 32.03 -14.08 2.55
N GLU A 168 31.20 -14.30 1.53
CA GLU A 168 31.65 -14.95 0.29
C GLU A 168 32.67 -14.12 -0.47
N ARG A 169 32.51 -12.79 -0.53
CA ARG A 169 33.49 -11.89 -1.13
C ARG A 169 34.85 -11.95 -0.41
N ARG A 170 34.84 -11.94 0.94
CA ARG A 170 36.08 -12.10 1.74
C ARG A 170 36.74 -13.45 1.48
N LYS A 171 35.98 -14.55 1.51
CA LYS A 171 36.55 -15.90 1.20
C LYS A 171 37.15 -15.98 -0.19
N LYS A 172 36.57 -15.30 -1.20
CA LYS A 172 37.13 -15.22 -2.54
C LYS A 172 38.42 -14.40 -2.58
N ALA A 173 38.47 -13.27 -1.88
CA ALA A 173 39.65 -12.43 -1.77
C ALA A 173 40.82 -13.19 -1.11
N ASP A 174 40.55 -13.82 0.04
CA ASP A 174 41.54 -14.63 0.76
C ASP A 174 42.12 -15.81 -0.06
N LYS A 175 41.27 -16.43 -0.90
CA LYS A 175 41.73 -17.49 -1.83
C LYS A 175 42.62 -16.93 -2.93
N LEU A 176 42.33 -15.74 -3.45
CA LEU A 176 43.15 -15.07 -4.46
C LEU A 176 44.50 -14.61 -3.90
N GLU A 177 44.56 -14.14 -2.67
CA GLU A 177 45.82 -13.78 -2.01
C GLU A 177 46.68 -15.01 -1.74
N LYS A 178 46.11 -16.09 -1.22
CA LYS A 178 46.82 -17.35 -0.97
C LYS A 178 47.38 -18.00 -2.26
N GLY A 179 46.65 -17.84 -3.40
CA GLY A 179 47.13 -18.34 -4.70
C GLY A 179 48.25 -17.51 -5.30
N LYS A 180 48.47 -16.25 -4.85
CA LYS A 180 49.56 -15.39 -5.31
C LYS A 180 50.89 -15.59 -4.53
N VAL A 181 50.82 -16.23 -3.36
CA VAL A 181 51.97 -16.45 -2.48
C VAL A 181 52.65 -17.82 -2.78
N SER A 182 52.05 -18.64 -3.66
CA SER A 182 52.53 -19.98 -3.98
C SER A 182 53.22 -20.07 -5.35
N THR A 183 53.56 -18.93 -5.95
CA THR A 183 54.38 -18.82 -7.18
C THR A 183 55.60 -18.00 -6.86
#